data_7a761ecfcec28947a013d9a45b3476de
#
_entry.id   7a761ecfcec28947a013d9a45b3476de
#
_cell.length_a   1.000
_cell.length_b   1.000
_cell.length_c   1.000
_cell.angle_alpha   90.00
_cell.angle_beta   90.00
_cell.angle_gamma   90.00
#
_symmetry.space_group_name_H-M   'P 1'
#
loop_
_entity.id
_entity.type
_entity.pdbx_description
1 polymer ?
#
loop_
_entity_poly.entity_id
_entity_poly.type
_entity_poly.pdbx_seq_one_letter_code
_entity_poly.pdbx_strand_id
1 'polypeptide(L)'
;MVVSTPQNIALADAKKGIAMFQQDNINVPVLGIVENMAYFTPEELPENKYYLFGREGAKNLAADKEVPFLGEVPIVQSIREAGDVGRPAALQNKTAVSDAFEGVTRNTVSELIKRNDHLPPTQAVKITTMAGCSAVKK
;
A
#
# COMPACT_ATOMS: atom_id res chain seq x y z
N MET A 1 -4.39 1.93 4.22
CA MET A 1 -3.04 1.37 3.98
C MET A 1 -2.29 2.21 2.95
N VAL A 2 -0.97 2.15 2.96
CA VAL A 2 -0.10 2.82 2.00
C VAL A 2 0.58 1.76 1.13
N VAL A 3 0.71 2.01 -0.17
CA VAL A 3 1.38 1.12 -1.11
C VAL A 3 2.57 1.86 -1.71
N SER A 4 3.75 1.27 -1.68
CA SER A 4 4.97 1.84 -2.25
C SER A 4 5.81 0.77 -2.92
N THR A 5 6.71 1.17 -3.81
CA THR A 5 7.78 0.32 -4.30
C THR A 5 9.01 0.45 -3.39
N PRO A 6 10.01 -0.47 -3.47
CA PRO A 6 11.22 -0.36 -2.64
C PRO A 6 12.16 0.79 -3.00
N GLN A 7 11.87 1.55 -4.07
CA GLN A 7 12.71 2.66 -4.54
C GLN A 7 12.72 3.84 -3.57
N ASN A 8 13.89 4.42 -3.30
CA ASN A 8 14.04 5.54 -2.38
C ASN A 8 13.15 6.75 -2.71
N ILE A 9 12.93 7.04 -3.99
CA ILE A 9 12.07 8.15 -4.41
C ILE A 9 10.60 7.90 -4.06
N ALA A 10 10.12 6.67 -4.29
CA ALA A 10 8.75 6.27 -3.92
C ALA A 10 8.56 6.25 -2.40
N LEU A 11 9.57 5.77 -1.67
CA LEU A 11 9.56 5.76 -0.21
C LEU A 11 9.53 7.16 0.39
N ALA A 12 10.21 8.13 -0.25
CA ALA A 12 10.17 9.52 0.19
C ALA A 12 8.75 10.10 0.11
N ASP A 13 8.00 9.77 -0.94
CA ASP A 13 6.61 10.20 -1.09
C ASP A 13 5.66 9.43 -0.16
N ALA A 14 5.85 8.12 -0.02
CA ALA A 14 5.10 7.32 0.96
C ALA A 14 5.27 7.86 2.39
N LYS A 15 6.50 8.26 2.77
CA LYS A 15 6.81 8.88 4.07
C LYS A 15 6.04 10.18 4.28
N LYS A 16 5.96 11.04 3.25
CA LYS A 16 5.16 12.29 3.31
C LYS A 16 3.67 11.99 3.45
N GLY A 17 3.16 11.00 2.69
CA GLY A 17 1.76 10.58 2.77
C GLY A 17 1.38 10.06 4.16
N ILE A 18 2.22 9.23 4.77
CA ILE A 18 2.02 8.74 6.14
C ILE A 18 1.98 9.92 7.12
N ALA A 19 2.96 10.83 7.03
CA ALA A 19 3.02 12.01 7.91
C ALA A 19 1.78 12.91 7.74
N MET A 20 1.24 13.05 6.53
CA MET A 20 0.01 13.79 6.28
C MET A 20 -1.20 13.15 7.00
N PHE A 21 -1.36 11.82 6.90
CA PHE A 21 -2.46 11.13 7.56
C PHE A 21 -2.38 11.16 9.09
N GLN A 22 -1.17 11.29 9.63
CA GLN A 22 -0.91 11.36 11.08
C GLN A 22 -1.04 12.79 11.65
N GLN A 23 -1.31 13.82 10.83
CA GLN A 23 -1.54 15.19 11.34
C GLN A 23 -2.80 15.26 12.18
N ASP A 24 -2.77 16.02 13.29
CA ASP A 24 -3.87 16.14 14.25
C ASP A 24 -5.21 16.53 13.62
N ASN A 25 -5.18 17.37 12.58
CA ASN A 25 -6.37 17.84 11.88
C ASN A 25 -6.94 16.82 10.88
N ILE A 26 -6.18 15.80 10.52
CA ILE A 26 -6.59 14.70 9.61
C ILE A 26 -6.84 13.43 10.43
N ASN A 27 -5.86 13.02 11.21
CA ASN A 27 -5.88 11.92 12.17
C ASN A 27 -6.52 10.63 11.63
N VAL A 28 -6.05 10.18 10.47
CA VAL A 28 -6.48 8.91 9.85
C VAL A 28 -5.45 7.83 10.15
N PRO A 29 -5.78 6.81 10.94
CA PRO A 29 -4.85 5.73 11.25
C PRO A 29 -4.38 4.99 9.99
N VAL A 30 -3.07 4.81 9.87
CA VAL A 30 -2.46 4.02 8.79
C VAL A 30 -2.42 2.56 9.22
N LEU A 31 -3.22 1.71 8.57
CA LEU A 31 -3.28 0.27 8.87
C LEU A 31 -1.96 -0.47 8.59
N GLY A 32 -1.14 0.07 7.71
CA GLY A 32 0.16 -0.50 7.37
C GLY A 32 0.61 -0.18 5.95
N ILE A 33 1.77 -0.76 5.58
CA ILE A 33 2.43 -0.55 4.29
C ILE A 33 2.52 -1.87 3.53
N VAL A 34 2.27 -1.81 2.22
CA VAL A 34 2.49 -2.89 1.26
C VAL A 34 3.68 -2.52 0.38
N GLU A 35 4.62 -3.43 0.19
CA GLU A 35 5.69 -3.30 -0.81
C GLU A 35 5.23 -3.90 -2.14
N ASN A 36 4.93 -3.05 -3.11
CA ASN A 36 4.58 -3.45 -4.47
C ASN A 36 5.82 -3.51 -5.35
N MET A 37 5.84 -4.39 -6.34
CA MET A 37 6.99 -4.63 -7.21
C MET A 37 8.25 -5.00 -6.40
N ALA A 38 8.07 -5.78 -5.33
CA ALA A 38 9.13 -6.11 -4.38
C ALA A 38 10.25 -6.93 -5.02
N TYR A 39 9.89 -7.86 -5.88
CA TYR A 39 10.84 -8.72 -6.59
C TYR A 39 10.22 -9.27 -7.89
N PHE A 40 11.07 -9.70 -8.78
CA PHE A 40 10.73 -10.46 -9.99
C PHE A 40 11.23 -11.89 -9.86
N THR A 41 10.42 -12.85 -10.27
CA THR A 41 10.80 -14.27 -10.34
C THR A 41 10.55 -14.75 -11.78
N PRO A 42 11.60 -15.16 -12.53
CA PRO A 42 11.43 -15.77 -13.84
C PRO A 42 10.69 -17.11 -13.75
N GLU A 43 9.89 -17.42 -14.76
CA GLU A 43 9.17 -18.71 -14.83
C GLU A 43 10.12 -19.91 -14.87
N GLU A 44 11.28 -19.76 -15.54
CA GLU A 44 12.32 -20.78 -15.67
C GLU A 44 13.10 -21.02 -14.38
N LEU A 45 13.07 -20.05 -13.44
CA LEU A 45 13.81 -20.07 -12.18
C LEU A 45 12.91 -19.64 -11.03
N PRO A 46 11.88 -20.42 -10.68
CA PRO A 46 10.85 -20.02 -9.72
C PRO A 46 11.37 -19.78 -8.29
N GLU A 47 12.54 -20.36 -7.95
CA GLU A 47 13.17 -20.16 -6.64
C GLU A 47 14.02 -18.87 -6.56
N ASN A 48 14.30 -18.21 -7.72
CA ASN A 48 15.18 -17.05 -7.78
C ASN A 48 14.36 -15.76 -7.71
N LYS A 49 14.74 -14.86 -6.79
CA LYS A 49 14.15 -13.52 -6.65
C LYS A 49 15.16 -12.46 -7.09
N TYR A 50 14.74 -11.61 -8.02
CA TYR A 50 15.52 -10.47 -8.50
C TYR A 50 14.89 -9.18 -8.00
N TYR A 51 15.64 -8.37 -7.26
CA TYR A 51 15.17 -7.13 -6.64
C TYR A 51 15.47 -5.93 -7.54
N LEU A 52 14.66 -5.75 -8.58
CA LEU A 52 14.89 -4.75 -9.63
C LEU A 52 14.83 -3.32 -9.12
N PHE A 53 14.03 -3.05 -8.10
CA PHE A 53 13.79 -1.72 -7.55
C PHE A 53 14.35 -1.51 -6.13
N GLY A 54 15.17 -2.42 -5.66
CA GLY A 54 15.67 -2.45 -4.29
C GLY A 54 15.04 -3.54 -3.45
N ARG A 55 15.44 -3.67 -2.21
CA ARG A 55 15.03 -4.74 -1.31
C ARG A 55 14.54 -4.19 0.02
N GLU A 56 13.39 -4.67 0.48
CA GLU A 56 12.83 -4.38 1.81
C GLU A 56 12.66 -2.89 2.12
N GLY A 57 12.55 -2.02 1.11
CA GLY A 57 12.48 -0.57 1.32
C GLY A 57 11.22 -0.15 2.07
N ALA A 58 10.05 -0.65 1.65
CA ALA A 58 8.79 -0.34 2.33
C ALA A 58 8.66 -1.06 3.68
N LYS A 59 9.28 -2.23 3.84
CA LYS A 59 9.36 -2.95 5.11
C LYS A 59 10.18 -2.17 6.14
N ASN A 60 11.32 -1.63 5.74
CA ASN A 60 12.14 -0.78 6.60
C ASN A 60 11.42 0.54 6.94
N LEU A 61 10.71 1.14 5.97
CA LEU A 61 9.90 2.32 6.23
C LEU A 61 8.75 2.01 7.22
N ALA A 62 8.15 0.83 7.14
CA ALA A 62 7.12 0.42 8.09
C ALA A 62 7.67 0.36 9.53
N ALA A 63 8.88 -0.22 9.69
CA ALA A 63 9.56 -0.25 10.98
C ALA A 63 9.91 1.16 11.48
N ASP A 64 10.46 2.03 10.62
CA ASP A 64 10.81 3.42 10.97
C ASP A 64 9.59 4.26 11.39
N LYS A 65 8.40 3.93 10.86
CA LYS A 65 7.15 4.65 11.13
C LYS A 65 6.28 3.97 12.17
N GLU A 66 6.75 2.86 12.72
CA GLU A 66 6.00 2.06 13.71
C GLU A 66 4.60 1.68 13.20
N VAL A 67 4.48 1.40 11.89
CA VAL A 67 3.25 0.92 11.29
C VAL A 67 3.43 -0.53 10.79
N PRO A 68 2.37 -1.35 10.76
CA PRO A 68 2.46 -2.73 10.30
C PRO A 68 2.98 -2.86 8.87
N PHE A 69 3.82 -3.85 8.61
CA PHE A 69 4.14 -4.29 7.25
C PHE A 69 3.12 -5.36 6.82
N LEU A 70 2.37 -5.08 5.77
CA LEU A 70 1.23 -5.91 5.36
C LEU A 70 1.62 -7.02 4.38
N GLY A 71 2.75 -6.86 3.68
CA GLY A 71 3.27 -7.88 2.77
C GLY A 71 3.91 -7.32 1.51
N GLU A 72 4.37 -8.24 0.67
CA GLU A 72 5.05 -7.98 -0.59
C GLU A 72 4.21 -8.47 -1.77
N VAL A 73 4.19 -7.71 -2.86
CA VAL A 73 3.59 -8.12 -4.13
C VAL A 73 4.68 -8.18 -5.19
N PRO A 74 4.87 -9.32 -5.87
CA PRO A 74 5.90 -9.47 -6.89
C PRO A 74 5.58 -8.69 -8.17
N ILE A 75 6.60 -8.48 -9.02
CA ILE A 75 6.42 -8.08 -10.42
C ILE A 75 6.14 -9.34 -11.21
N VAL A 76 4.96 -9.42 -11.82
CA VAL A 76 4.59 -10.52 -12.72
C VAL A 76 3.80 -9.96 -13.89
N GLN A 77 4.12 -10.40 -15.11
CA GLN A 77 3.44 -9.95 -16.31
C GLN A 77 1.92 -10.23 -16.27
N SER A 78 1.53 -11.35 -15.71
CA SER A 78 0.11 -11.75 -15.59
C SER A 78 -0.73 -10.79 -14.74
N ILE A 79 -0.14 -10.02 -13.82
CA ILE A 79 -0.85 -8.97 -13.06
C ILE A 79 -1.33 -7.88 -14.01
N ARG A 80 -0.44 -7.41 -14.90
CA ARG A 80 -0.78 -6.40 -15.91
C ARG A 80 -1.83 -6.93 -16.89
N GLU A 81 -1.60 -8.10 -17.47
CA GLU A 81 -2.50 -8.71 -18.44
C GLU A 81 -3.90 -8.95 -17.86
N ALA A 82 -3.96 -9.44 -16.62
CA ALA A 82 -5.22 -9.63 -15.91
C ALA A 82 -5.95 -8.29 -15.66
N GLY A 83 -5.21 -7.24 -15.32
CA GLY A 83 -5.74 -5.88 -15.15
C GLY A 83 -6.30 -5.33 -16.46
N ASP A 84 -5.58 -5.47 -17.57
CA ASP A 84 -5.97 -4.97 -18.89
C ASP A 84 -7.29 -5.59 -19.40
N VAL A 85 -7.55 -6.85 -19.05
CA VAL A 85 -8.78 -7.56 -19.44
C VAL A 85 -9.87 -7.58 -18.35
N GLY A 86 -9.67 -6.84 -17.26
CA GLY A 86 -10.63 -6.76 -16.16
C GLY A 86 -10.79 -8.05 -15.35
N ARG A 87 -9.78 -8.91 -15.33
CA ARG A 87 -9.75 -10.16 -14.53
C ARG A 87 -8.74 -10.03 -13.40
N PRO A 88 -9.16 -9.76 -12.15
CA PRO A 88 -8.21 -9.56 -11.06
C PRO A 88 -7.25 -10.74 -10.88
N ALA A 89 -5.95 -10.47 -10.87
CA ALA A 89 -4.92 -11.50 -10.69
C ALA A 89 -5.05 -12.22 -9.33
N ALA A 90 -5.58 -11.54 -8.33
CA ALA A 90 -5.88 -12.11 -7.02
C ALA A 90 -6.90 -13.26 -7.04
N LEU A 91 -7.74 -13.35 -8.08
CA LEU A 91 -8.74 -14.42 -8.23
C LEU A 91 -8.23 -15.63 -9.04
N GLN A 92 -6.97 -15.59 -9.48
CA GLN A 92 -6.34 -16.73 -10.15
C GLN A 92 -5.95 -17.76 -9.09
N ASN A 93 -6.47 -18.98 -9.22
CA ASN A 93 -6.24 -20.02 -8.22
C ASN A 93 -4.78 -20.52 -8.21
N LYS A 94 -4.19 -20.63 -7.03
CA LYS A 94 -2.89 -21.29 -6.77
C LYS A 94 -1.70 -20.70 -7.57
N THR A 95 -1.61 -19.40 -7.63
CA THR A 95 -0.43 -18.72 -8.16
C THR A 95 0.31 -17.97 -7.04
N ALA A 96 1.62 -17.78 -7.17
CA ALA A 96 2.40 -16.98 -6.22
C ALA A 96 1.85 -15.55 -6.08
N VAL A 97 1.19 -15.06 -7.13
CA VAL A 97 0.50 -13.75 -7.13
C VAL A 97 -0.75 -13.78 -6.27
N SER A 98 -1.62 -14.78 -6.45
CA SER A 98 -2.83 -14.91 -5.62
C SER A 98 -2.49 -15.09 -4.15
N ASP A 99 -1.45 -15.88 -3.84
CA ASP A 99 -0.99 -16.09 -2.48
C ASP A 99 -0.45 -14.79 -1.84
N ALA A 100 0.28 -13.97 -2.62
CA ALA A 100 0.76 -12.67 -2.17
C ALA A 100 -0.41 -11.72 -1.85
N PHE A 101 -1.40 -11.62 -2.73
CA PHE A 101 -2.60 -10.79 -2.50
C PHE A 101 -3.45 -11.32 -1.34
N GLU A 102 -3.58 -12.64 -1.20
CA GLU A 102 -4.28 -13.24 -0.06
C GLU A 102 -3.58 -12.90 1.25
N GLY A 103 -2.24 -13.01 1.30
CA GLY A 103 -1.44 -12.64 2.47
C GLY A 103 -1.63 -11.18 2.86
N VAL A 104 -1.51 -10.25 1.89
CA VAL A 104 -1.75 -8.82 2.12
C VAL A 104 -3.17 -8.56 2.61
N THR A 105 -4.17 -9.22 2.01
CA THR A 105 -5.57 -9.08 2.41
C THR A 105 -5.79 -9.56 3.84
N ARG A 106 -5.30 -10.73 4.19
CA ARG A 106 -5.40 -11.31 5.54
C ARG A 106 -4.78 -10.39 6.59
N ASN A 107 -3.57 -9.88 6.32
CA ASN A 107 -2.88 -8.97 7.22
C ASN A 107 -3.64 -7.64 7.34
N THR A 108 -4.15 -7.10 6.24
CA THR A 108 -4.95 -5.85 6.25
C THR A 108 -6.22 -6.01 7.10
N VAL A 109 -6.94 -7.13 6.93
CA VAL A 109 -8.15 -7.41 7.72
C VAL A 109 -7.81 -7.57 9.21
N SER A 110 -6.71 -8.27 9.53
CA SER A 110 -6.24 -8.42 10.91
C SER A 110 -5.95 -7.06 11.56
N GLU A 111 -5.24 -6.17 10.87
CA GLU A 111 -4.94 -4.82 11.39
C GLU A 111 -6.20 -3.94 11.47
N LEU A 112 -7.15 -4.11 10.55
CA LEU A 112 -8.43 -3.40 10.62
C LEU A 112 -9.26 -3.84 11.84
N ILE A 113 -9.29 -5.13 12.15
CA ILE A 113 -9.95 -5.64 13.35
C ILE A 113 -9.30 -5.04 14.59
N LYS A 114 -7.98 -5.15 14.75
CA LYS A 114 -7.26 -4.55 15.88
C LYS A 114 -7.55 -3.05 16.03
N ARG A 115 -7.53 -2.33 14.90
CA ARG A 115 -7.84 -0.89 14.90
C ARG A 115 -9.25 -0.63 15.42
N ASN A 116 -10.24 -1.40 14.99
CA ASN A 116 -11.64 -1.21 15.37
C ASN A 116 -11.91 -1.59 16.83
N ASP A 117 -11.12 -2.48 17.41
CA ASP A 117 -11.20 -2.85 18.83
C ASP A 117 -10.65 -1.74 19.76
N HIS A 118 -9.72 -0.91 19.26
CA HIS A 118 -9.02 0.09 20.08
C HIS A 118 -9.35 1.54 19.75
N LEU A 119 -9.92 1.83 18.60
CA LEU A 119 -10.19 3.19 18.12
C LEU A 119 -11.66 3.36 17.73
N PRO A 120 -12.24 4.54 17.98
CA PRO A 120 -13.59 4.85 17.51
C PRO A 120 -13.65 4.88 15.97
N PRO A 121 -14.85 4.83 15.37
CA PRO A 121 -15.01 4.99 13.93
C PRO A 121 -14.33 6.26 13.42
N THR A 122 -13.68 6.17 12.25
CA THR A 122 -13.03 7.32 11.63
C THR A 122 -14.08 8.37 11.28
N GLN A 123 -13.89 9.59 11.79
CA GLN A 123 -14.78 10.70 11.47
C GLN A 123 -14.46 11.23 10.06
N ALA A 124 -15.50 11.60 9.31
CA ALA A 124 -15.31 12.27 8.03
C ALA A 124 -14.60 13.61 8.23
N VAL A 125 -13.52 13.84 7.48
CA VAL A 125 -12.82 15.14 7.51
C VAL A 125 -13.77 16.21 7.00
N LYS A 126 -14.10 17.19 7.85
CA LYS A 126 -14.85 18.37 7.42
C LYS A 126 -13.92 19.26 6.59
N ILE A 127 -14.12 19.27 5.28
CA ILE A 127 -13.44 20.21 4.41
C ILE A 127 -14.07 21.59 4.67
N THR A 128 -13.43 22.40 5.49
CA THR A 128 -13.78 23.82 5.59
C THR A 128 -13.18 24.50 4.34
N THR A 129 -14.03 24.82 3.39
CA THR A 129 -13.66 25.73 2.31
C THR A 129 -13.18 27.03 2.94
N MET A 130 -11.90 27.34 2.82
CA MET A 130 -11.41 28.67 3.15
C MET A 130 -12.21 29.66 2.29
N ALA A 131 -13.02 30.50 2.93
CA ALA A 131 -13.62 31.67 2.29
C ALA A 131 -12.47 32.59 1.87
N GLY A 132 -12.00 32.50 0.64
CA GLY A 132 -10.82 33.24 0.19
C GLY A 132 -10.48 33.17 -1.28
N CYS A 133 -11.18 32.37 -2.10
CA CYS A 133 -11.13 32.52 -3.56
C CYS A 133 -12.46 33.07 -4.07
N SER A 134 -12.65 34.36 -3.93
CA SER A 134 -13.64 35.07 -4.72
C SER A 134 -13.18 35.02 -6.18
N ALA A 135 -13.76 34.10 -6.97
CA ALA A 135 -13.65 34.14 -8.41
C ALA A 135 -14.16 35.50 -8.89
N VAL A 136 -13.26 36.29 -9.45
CA VAL A 136 -13.60 37.54 -10.15
C VAL A 136 -14.57 37.19 -11.22
N LYS A 137 -15.85 37.57 -11.04
CA LYS A 137 -16.85 37.56 -12.11
C LYS A 137 -16.39 38.61 -13.14
N LYS A 138 -16.08 38.14 -14.36
CA LYS A 138 -16.13 38.98 -15.57
C LYS A 138 -17.51 38.93 -16.13
#